data_4557bcace3eb316d1876016ed7e3889e
#
_entry.id   4557bcace3eb316d1876016ed7e3889e
#
_cell.length_a   1.000
_cell.length_b   1.000
_cell.length_c   1.000
_cell.angle_alpha   90.00
_cell.angle_beta   90.00
_cell.angle_gamma   90.00
#
_symmetry.space_group_name_H-M   'P 1'
#
loop_
_entity.id
_entity.type
_entity.pdbx_description
1 polymer ?
#
loop_
_entity_poly.entity_id
_entity_poly.type
_entity_poly.pdbx_seq_one_letter_code
_entity_poly.pdbx_strand_id
1 'polypeptide(L)'
;MYRKFSFLLLILIITGFQFSNAQGRKIIPPSEEYKKHLNAAKSHNLDLVKDKKHLDKLVNRGKLVAVKQRGYGWRVADLTHSHGYLIPKGQQVLRDIAREFVKETGQNFFVVTSLTRTLKDQDRLRGVNGNASSNDSAHNYGASFDISYVRFNHKLGRNDQLDKELNRILTGFQNSGRIYFVKERLSKCYHIVIR
;
A
#
# COMPACT_ATOMS: atom_id res chain seq x y z
N MET A 1 -58.63 5.66 -59.16
CA MET A 1 -57.30 5.12 -59.45
C MET A 1 -56.33 5.92 -58.64
N TYR A 2 -56.04 5.51 -57.35
CA TYR A 2 -55.15 6.23 -56.42
C TYR A 2 -53.86 5.49 -56.28
N ARG A 3 -52.76 6.10 -56.76
CA ARG A 3 -51.37 5.59 -56.57
C ARG A 3 -50.91 5.97 -55.15
N LYS A 4 -50.65 4.96 -54.32
CA LYS A 4 -50.03 5.14 -53.01
C LYS A 4 -48.52 5.27 -53.21
N PHE A 5 -47.96 6.44 -52.84
CA PHE A 5 -46.51 6.64 -52.73
C PHE A 5 -46.05 6.15 -51.33
N SER A 6 -45.29 5.05 -51.28
CA SER A 6 -44.63 4.65 -50.05
C SER A 6 -43.32 5.43 -49.90
N PHE A 7 -43.25 6.27 -48.90
CA PHE A 7 -41.99 6.92 -48.52
C PHE A 7 -41.21 5.96 -47.64
N LEU A 8 -40.07 5.47 -48.15
CA LEU A 8 -39.12 4.64 -47.41
C LEU A 8 -38.22 5.58 -46.63
N LEU A 9 -38.40 5.69 -45.31
CA LEU A 9 -37.57 6.49 -44.42
C LEU A 9 -36.29 5.70 -44.09
N LEU A 10 -35.16 6.05 -44.73
CA LEU A 10 -33.86 5.46 -44.49
C LEU A 10 -33.25 6.10 -43.22
N ILE A 11 -33.36 5.42 -42.04
CA ILE A 11 -32.71 5.85 -40.80
C ILE A 11 -31.25 5.48 -40.87
N LEU A 12 -30.39 6.47 -41.09
CA LEU A 12 -28.92 6.34 -40.98
C LEU A 12 -28.54 6.30 -39.51
N ILE A 13 -28.29 5.12 -38.97
CA ILE A 13 -27.70 4.98 -37.63
C ILE A 13 -26.23 5.33 -37.72
N ILE A 14 -25.88 6.57 -37.37
CA ILE A 14 -24.50 6.97 -37.15
C ILE A 14 -24.06 6.41 -35.80
N THR A 15 -23.42 5.24 -35.79
CA THR A 15 -22.70 4.75 -34.61
C THR A 15 -21.47 5.61 -34.42
N GLY A 16 -21.62 6.63 -33.59
CA GLY A 16 -20.49 7.45 -33.12
C GLY A 16 -19.52 6.55 -32.34
N PHE A 17 -18.42 6.16 -32.97
CA PHE A 17 -17.27 5.59 -32.23
C PHE A 17 -16.73 6.70 -31.31
N GLN A 18 -17.08 6.62 -30.05
CA GLN A 18 -16.45 7.42 -29.01
C GLN A 18 -15.03 6.88 -28.86
N PHE A 19 -14.06 7.52 -29.48
CA PHE A 19 -12.65 7.35 -29.14
C PHE A 19 -12.47 7.85 -27.71
N SER A 20 -12.50 6.93 -26.75
CA SER A 20 -12.05 7.19 -25.40
C SER A 20 -10.55 7.54 -25.51
N ASN A 21 -10.26 8.84 -25.44
CA ASN A 21 -8.89 9.31 -25.25
C ASN A 21 -8.42 8.77 -23.91
N ALA A 22 -7.72 7.64 -23.92
CA ALA A 22 -6.90 7.20 -22.78
C ALA A 22 -5.78 8.25 -22.64
N GLN A 23 -6.08 9.33 -21.89
CA GLN A 23 -5.05 10.27 -21.45
C GLN A 23 -4.00 9.45 -20.71
N GLY A 24 -2.84 9.27 -21.34
CA GLY A 24 -1.70 8.60 -20.73
C GLY A 24 -1.45 9.21 -19.37
N ARG A 25 -1.51 8.40 -18.30
CA ARG A 25 -1.25 8.88 -16.93
C ARG A 25 0.12 9.54 -16.93
N LYS A 26 0.15 10.83 -16.56
CA LYS A 26 1.40 11.58 -16.42
C LYS A 26 2.27 10.88 -15.38
N ILE A 27 3.40 10.33 -15.79
CA ILE A 27 4.39 9.75 -14.87
C ILE A 27 5.00 10.92 -14.10
N ILE A 28 4.69 11.00 -12.81
CA ILE A 28 5.27 12.00 -11.91
C ILE A 28 6.58 11.41 -11.38
N PRO A 29 7.73 12.07 -11.60
CA PRO A 29 8.99 11.56 -11.05
C PRO A 29 8.93 11.52 -9.53
N PRO A 30 9.53 10.51 -8.87
CA PRO A 30 9.51 10.40 -7.42
C PRO A 30 10.29 11.57 -6.79
N SER A 31 9.76 12.08 -5.66
CA SER A 31 10.48 13.07 -4.85
C SER A 31 11.81 12.49 -4.31
N GLU A 32 12.74 13.33 -3.91
CA GLU A 32 14.01 12.88 -3.32
C GLU A 32 13.81 12.05 -2.05
N GLU A 33 12.82 12.41 -1.23
CA GLU A 33 12.42 11.62 -0.06
C GLU A 33 11.93 10.23 -0.48
N TYR A 34 11.09 10.14 -1.50
CA TYR A 34 10.60 8.86 -2.00
C TYR A 34 11.73 8.01 -2.60
N LYS A 35 12.69 8.61 -3.31
CA LYS A 35 13.88 7.91 -3.82
C LYS A 35 14.71 7.33 -2.67
N LYS A 36 14.88 8.08 -1.58
CA LYS A 36 15.58 7.62 -0.37
C LYS A 36 14.88 6.39 0.24
N HIS A 37 13.56 6.41 0.34
CA HIS A 37 12.76 5.27 0.80
C HIS A 37 12.91 4.05 -0.12
N LEU A 38 12.82 4.27 -1.43
CA LEU A 38 12.95 3.20 -2.42
C LEU A 38 14.36 2.58 -2.40
N ASN A 39 15.41 3.40 -2.27
CA ASN A 39 16.78 2.92 -2.16
C ASN A 39 16.98 2.09 -0.89
N ALA A 40 16.39 2.48 0.24
CA ALA A 40 16.41 1.67 1.45
C ALA A 40 15.72 0.32 1.25
N ALA A 41 14.57 0.28 0.59
CA ALA A 41 13.90 -0.98 0.28
C ALA A 41 14.74 -1.89 -0.63
N LYS A 42 15.42 -1.34 -1.63
CA LYS A 42 16.30 -2.06 -2.56
C LYS A 42 17.55 -2.62 -1.87
N SER A 43 18.07 -1.97 -0.82
CA SER A 43 19.29 -2.40 -0.12
C SER A 43 19.17 -3.75 0.57
N HIS A 44 17.97 -4.30 0.72
CA HIS A 44 17.74 -5.63 1.31
C HIS A 44 17.98 -6.79 0.33
N ASN A 45 18.47 -6.53 -0.88
CA ASN A 45 18.81 -7.55 -1.89
C ASN A 45 17.65 -8.50 -2.20
N LEU A 46 16.43 -7.98 -2.20
CA LEU A 46 15.24 -8.66 -2.67
C LEU A 46 14.79 -8.00 -3.98
N ASP A 47 14.62 -8.80 -5.03
CA ASP A 47 14.06 -8.33 -6.28
C ASP A 47 12.58 -7.96 -6.11
N LEU A 48 12.08 -7.13 -7.02
CA LEU A 48 10.65 -6.80 -7.10
C LEU A 48 9.79 -8.06 -7.11
N VAL A 49 8.85 -8.14 -6.20
CA VAL A 49 7.90 -9.26 -6.13
C VAL A 49 6.92 -9.16 -7.30
N LYS A 50 7.12 -9.96 -8.35
CA LYS A 50 6.42 -9.83 -9.62
C LYS A 50 4.93 -10.21 -9.53
N ASP A 51 4.65 -11.38 -8.95
CA ASP A 51 3.33 -11.98 -8.85
C ASP A 51 3.25 -12.96 -7.66
N LYS A 52 2.08 -13.59 -7.50
CA LYS A 52 1.83 -14.56 -6.42
C LYS A 52 2.79 -15.74 -6.44
N LYS A 53 3.11 -16.28 -7.63
CA LYS A 53 4.05 -17.41 -7.77
C LYS A 53 5.46 -17.01 -7.32
N HIS A 54 5.91 -15.80 -7.67
CA HIS A 54 7.20 -15.28 -7.21
C HIS A 54 7.18 -15.03 -5.69
N LEU A 55 6.11 -14.46 -5.16
CA LEU A 55 5.92 -14.28 -3.72
C LEU A 55 6.06 -15.62 -2.97
N ASP A 56 5.34 -16.66 -3.40
CA ASP A 56 5.38 -17.98 -2.76
C ASP A 56 6.80 -18.59 -2.79
N LYS A 57 7.52 -18.41 -3.88
CA LYS A 57 8.92 -18.84 -3.98
C LYS A 57 9.82 -18.11 -2.96
N LEU A 58 9.60 -16.81 -2.74
CA LEU A 58 10.36 -16.03 -1.76
C LEU A 58 10.02 -16.46 -0.33
N VAL A 59 8.75 -16.75 -0.05
CA VAL A 59 8.29 -17.29 1.24
C VAL A 59 8.92 -18.65 1.51
N ASN A 60 8.85 -19.57 0.56
CA ASN A 60 9.44 -20.91 0.69
C ASN A 60 10.98 -20.89 0.90
N ARG A 61 11.63 -19.83 0.44
CA ARG A 61 13.07 -19.60 0.65
C ARG A 61 13.41 -18.82 1.94
N GLY A 62 12.42 -18.48 2.73
CA GLY A 62 12.60 -17.67 3.94
C GLY A 62 13.00 -16.21 3.69
N LYS A 63 12.95 -15.73 2.43
CA LYS A 63 13.24 -14.35 2.08
C LYS A 63 12.11 -13.40 2.52
N LEU A 64 10.88 -13.90 2.52
CA LEU A 64 9.70 -13.26 3.09
C LEU A 64 9.13 -14.17 4.17
N VAL A 65 8.69 -13.58 5.28
CA VAL A 65 8.12 -14.29 6.43
C VAL A 65 6.72 -13.77 6.72
N ALA A 66 5.83 -14.65 7.17
CA ALA A 66 4.44 -14.31 7.43
C ALA A 66 4.31 -13.35 8.63
N VAL A 67 3.51 -12.32 8.47
CA VAL A 67 3.06 -11.45 9.55
C VAL A 67 1.74 -12.02 10.09
N LYS A 68 1.71 -12.31 11.38
CA LYS A 68 0.50 -12.82 12.03
C LYS A 68 -0.63 -11.79 11.92
N GLN A 69 -1.84 -12.24 11.59
CA GLN A 69 -3.05 -11.41 11.51
C GLN A 69 -3.31 -10.64 12.81
N ARG A 70 -3.00 -11.26 13.94
CA ARG A 70 -3.08 -10.68 15.28
C ARG A 70 -1.77 -10.90 16.01
N GLY A 71 -1.18 -9.79 16.47
CA GLY A 71 0.02 -9.81 17.28
C GLY A 71 -0.13 -8.94 18.52
N TYR A 72 0.88 -8.95 19.37
CA TYR A 72 0.94 -8.07 20.54
C TYR A 72 1.12 -6.62 20.08
N GLY A 73 0.09 -5.80 20.27
CA GLY A 73 0.10 -4.39 19.87
C GLY A 73 -0.28 -4.10 18.41
N TRP A 74 -0.61 -5.11 17.59
CA TRP A 74 -1.10 -4.85 16.22
C TRP A 74 -2.21 -5.83 15.79
N ARG A 75 -2.96 -5.38 14.78
CA ARG A 75 -3.85 -6.19 13.95
C ARG A 75 -3.58 -5.88 12.49
N VAL A 76 -3.73 -6.84 11.61
CA VAL A 76 -3.66 -6.63 10.17
C VAL A 76 -5.08 -6.49 9.64
N ALA A 77 -5.34 -5.47 8.84
CA ALA A 77 -6.63 -5.29 8.15
C ALA A 77 -6.82 -6.34 7.05
N ASP A 78 -8.01 -6.38 6.45
CA ASP A 78 -8.23 -7.14 5.23
C ASP A 78 -7.39 -6.55 4.10
N LEU A 79 -6.46 -7.36 3.57
CA LEU A 79 -5.47 -6.94 2.58
C LEU A 79 -6.00 -7.21 1.16
N THR A 80 -6.59 -6.22 0.51
CA THR A 80 -7.13 -6.36 -0.86
C THR A 80 -6.08 -6.25 -1.95
N HIS A 81 -5.01 -5.48 -1.72
CA HIS A 81 -3.94 -5.19 -2.69
C HIS A 81 -2.54 -5.44 -2.11
N SER A 82 -2.43 -6.25 -1.08
CA SER A 82 -1.14 -6.65 -0.50
C SER A 82 -1.27 -8.01 0.17
N HIS A 83 -0.14 -8.58 0.56
CA HIS A 83 -0.04 -9.92 1.16
C HIS A 83 0.65 -9.82 2.51
N GLY A 84 0.22 -10.63 3.47
CA GLY A 84 0.66 -10.64 4.86
C GLY A 84 2.11 -11.10 5.09
N TYR A 85 3.07 -10.58 4.34
CA TYR A 85 4.48 -10.95 4.42
C TYR A 85 5.38 -9.72 4.49
N LEU A 86 6.54 -9.88 5.11
CA LEU A 86 7.64 -8.91 5.13
C LEU A 86 8.98 -9.64 5.03
N ILE A 87 10.05 -8.93 4.70
CA ILE A 87 11.40 -9.43 4.97
C ILE A 87 11.56 -9.70 6.48
N PRO A 88 12.42 -10.65 6.92
CA PRO A 88 12.58 -10.99 8.35
C PRO A 88 12.87 -9.77 9.24
N LYS A 89 13.75 -8.86 8.81
CA LYS A 89 14.03 -7.59 9.50
C LYS A 89 12.79 -6.72 9.64
N GLY A 90 11.94 -6.66 8.60
CA GLY A 90 10.69 -5.89 8.61
C GLY A 90 9.69 -6.43 9.62
N GLN A 91 9.54 -7.75 9.71
CA GLN A 91 8.68 -8.38 10.73
C GLN A 91 9.20 -8.08 12.15
N GLN A 92 10.54 -8.10 12.35
CA GLN A 92 11.12 -7.75 13.65
C GLN A 92 10.85 -6.30 14.04
N VAL A 93 11.06 -5.36 13.10
CA VAL A 93 10.79 -3.93 13.32
C VAL A 93 9.31 -3.69 13.65
N LEU A 94 8.37 -4.32 12.94
CA LEU A 94 6.95 -4.23 13.25
C LEU A 94 6.64 -4.69 14.69
N ARG A 95 7.23 -5.81 15.12
CA ARG A 95 7.09 -6.31 16.49
C ARG A 95 7.63 -5.34 17.54
N ASP A 96 8.77 -4.74 17.26
CA ASP A 96 9.42 -3.82 18.20
C ASP A 96 8.63 -2.52 18.31
N ILE A 97 8.14 -1.95 17.21
CA ILE A 97 7.24 -0.79 17.21
C ILE A 97 5.98 -1.11 18.02
N ALA A 98 5.38 -2.28 17.82
CA ALA A 98 4.18 -2.66 18.55
C ALA A 98 4.40 -2.87 20.03
N ARG A 99 5.54 -3.43 20.44
CA ARG A 99 5.91 -3.57 21.86
C ARG A 99 6.05 -2.20 22.54
N GLU A 100 6.77 -1.28 21.86
CA GLU A 100 6.93 0.06 22.39
C GLU A 100 5.58 0.79 22.47
N PHE A 101 4.71 0.61 21.45
CA PHE A 101 3.38 1.19 21.45
C PHE A 101 2.52 0.70 22.64
N VAL A 102 2.51 -0.60 22.91
CA VAL A 102 1.79 -1.15 24.06
C VAL A 102 2.39 -0.67 25.39
N LYS A 103 3.71 -0.60 25.48
CA LYS A 103 4.41 -0.10 26.67
C LYS A 103 3.99 1.34 27.02
N GLU A 104 3.89 2.22 26.01
CA GLU A 104 3.57 3.63 26.18
C GLU A 104 2.06 3.91 26.31
N THR A 105 1.21 3.05 25.75
CA THR A 105 -0.24 3.29 25.66
C THR A 105 -1.09 2.27 26.43
N GLY A 106 -0.48 1.27 27.05
CA GLY A 106 -1.19 0.16 27.69
C GLY A 106 -1.65 -0.89 26.66
N GLN A 107 -2.80 -1.51 26.86
CA GLN A 107 -3.31 -2.61 26.02
C GLN A 107 -3.86 -2.16 24.65
N ASN A 108 -3.39 -1.00 24.14
CA ASN A 108 -3.82 -0.52 22.83
C ASN A 108 -3.08 -1.23 21.70
N PHE A 109 -3.72 -1.28 20.52
CA PHE A 109 -3.10 -1.77 19.30
C PHE A 109 -3.44 -0.88 18.09
N PHE A 110 -2.52 -0.82 17.17
CA PHE A 110 -2.72 -0.16 15.88
C PHE A 110 -3.11 -1.17 14.79
N VAL A 111 -3.56 -0.67 13.64
CA VAL A 111 -3.95 -1.49 12.49
C VAL A 111 -2.96 -1.30 11.34
N VAL A 112 -2.34 -2.40 10.92
CA VAL A 112 -1.52 -2.47 9.70
C VAL A 112 -2.45 -2.63 8.50
N THR A 113 -2.34 -1.73 7.52
CA THR A 113 -3.26 -1.64 6.38
C THR A 113 -2.66 -2.06 5.06
N SER A 114 -1.34 -2.18 4.98
CA SER A 114 -0.64 -2.70 3.80
C SER A 114 0.69 -3.35 4.21
N LEU A 115 1.09 -4.36 3.46
CA LEU A 115 2.34 -5.11 3.63
C LEU A 115 2.98 -5.33 2.25
N THR A 116 3.60 -6.49 1.99
CA THR A 116 4.20 -6.80 0.69
C THR A 116 3.17 -6.78 -0.43
N ARG A 117 3.52 -6.12 -1.52
CA ARG A 117 2.68 -5.95 -2.71
C ARG A 117 3.39 -6.53 -3.92
N THR A 118 2.72 -7.35 -4.74
CA THR A 118 3.27 -7.75 -6.03
C THR A 118 3.14 -6.60 -7.05
N LEU A 119 3.89 -6.66 -8.15
CA LEU A 119 3.69 -5.71 -9.25
C LEU A 119 2.27 -5.79 -9.80
N LYS A 120 1.69 -7.01 -9.91
CA LYS A 120 0.29 -7.20 -10.32
C LYS A 120 -0.70 -6.56 -9.35
N ASP A 121 -0.45 -6.60 -8.03
CA ASP A 121 -1.29 -5.91 -7.05
C ASP A 121 -1.15 -4.39 -7.16
N GLN A 122 0.06 -3.90 -7.41
CA GLN A 122 0.32 -2.48 -7.63
C GLN A 122 -0.44 -1.97 -8.85
N ASP A 123 -0.46 -2.73 -9.94
CA ASP A 123 -1.21 -2.38 -11.16
C ASP A 123 -2.72 -2.37 -10.90
N ARG A 124 -3.25 -3.36 -10.17
CA ARG A 124 -4.66 -3.37 -9.77
C ARG A 124 -5.01 -2.18 -8.87
N LEU A 125 -4.14 -1.85 -7.91
CA LEU A 125 -4.32 -0.69 -7.05
C LEU A 125 -4.36 0.60 -7.85
N ARG A 126 -3.48 0.77 -8.84
CA ARG A 126 -3.47 1.92 -9.76
C ARG A 126 -4.77 2.05 -10.54
N GLY A 127 -5.42 0.94 -10.85
CA GLY A 127 -6.72 0.91 -11.54
C GLY A 127 -7.86 1.53 -10.72
N VAL A 128 -7.81 1.42 -9.40
CA VAL A 128 -8.90 1.84 -8.49
C VAL A 128 -8.53 3.01 -7.59
N ASN A 129 -7.26 3.37 -7.48
CA ASN A 129 -6.76 4.47 -6.65
C ASN A 129 -5.86 5.39 -7.47
N GLY A 130 -6.38 6.55 -7.84
CA GLY A 130 -5.64 7.57 -8.60
C GLY A 130 -4.40 8.13 -7.89
N ASN A 131 -4.29 7.96 -6.57
CA ASN A 131 -3.13 8.36 -5.76
C ASN A 131 -2.04 7.29 -5.68
N ALA A 132 -2.29 6.08 -6.22
CA ALA A 132 -1.28 5.03 -6.25
C ALA A 132 -0.10 5.45 -7.15
N SER A 133 1.12 5.33 -6.62
CA SER A 133 2.33 5.69 -7.35
C SER A 133 2.43 4.98 -8.70
N SER A 134 2.78 5.74 -9.76
CA SER A 134 3.15 5.19 -11.06
C SER A 134 4.52 4.50 -11.04
N ASN A 135 5.32 4.74 -10.01
CA ASN A 135 6.66 4.18 -9.82
C ASN A 135 6.61 2.88 -9.00
N ASP A 136 7.75 2.17 -8.96
CA ASP A 136 7.94 1.07 -8.02
C ASP A 136 7.69 1.53 -6.59
N SER A 137 7.12 0.67 -5.79
CA SER A 137 6.84 0.94 -4.37
C SER A 137 7.80 0.14 -3.49
N ALA A 138 8.17 0.69 -2.34
CA ALA A 138 8.92 -0.05 -1.32
C ALA A 138 8.20 -1.35 -0.88
N HIS A 139 6.86 -1.38 -0.98
CA HIS A 139 6.05 -2.59 -0.77
C HIS A 139 6.39 -3.73 -1.75
N ASN A 140 6.85 -3.39 -2.96
CA ASN A 140 7.19 -4.41 -3.97
C ASN A 140 8.49 -5.15 -3.64
N TYR A 141 9.25 -4.68 -2.64
CA TYR A 141 10.46 -5.31 -2.12
C TYR A 141 10.24 -6.04 -0.79
N GLY A 142 9.00 -6.10 -0.29
CA GLY A 142 8.70 -6.70 1.01
C GLY A 142 9.32 -5.95 2.21
N ALA A 143 9.82 -4.74 1.99
CA ALA A 143 10.59 -3.95 2.96
C ALA A 143 9.79 -2.75 3.51
N SER A 144 8.48 -2.73 3.33
CA SER A 144 7.63 -1.67 3.87
C SER A 144 6.27 -2.17 4.31
N PHE A 145 5.65 -1.40 5.20
CA PHE A 145 4.28 -1.60 5.66
C PHE A 145 3.64 -0.28 6.05
N ASP A 146 2.31 -0.26 6.02
CA ASP A 146 1.53 0.92 6.39
C ASP A 146 0.77 0.69 7.69
N ILE A 147 0.79 1.67 8.59
CA ILE A 147 0.01 1.71 9.82
C ILE A 147 -1.01 2.83 9.73
N SER A 148 -2.30 2.52 9.88
CA SER A 148 -3.34 3.55 9.94
C SER A 148 -3.19 4.42 11.19
N TYR A 149 -3.27 5.75 11.03
CA TYR A 149 -3.33 6.68 12.15
C TYR A 149 -4.76 7.11 12.52
N VAL A 150 -5.75 6.45 11.88
CA VAL A 150 -7.19 6.65 12.18
C VAL A 150 -7.89 5.34 12.57
N ARG A 151 -7.11 4.25 12.81
CA ARG A 151 -7.67 2.95 13.23
C ARG A 151 -6.87 2.39 14.38
N PHE A 152 -7.43 2.50 15.58
CA PHE A 152 -6.88 1.91 16.79
C PHE A 152 -7.98 1.07 17.47
N ASN A 153 -7.63 -0.05 18.06
CA ASN A 153 -8.55 -0.88 18.86
C ASN A 153 -9.84 -1.27 18.10
N HIS A 154 -9.72 -1.58 16.77
CA HIS A 154 -10.85 -1.82 15.85
C HIS A 154 -11.79 -0.63 15.61
N LYS A 155 -11.54 0.52 16.19
CA LYS A 155 -12.36 1.72 15.99
C LYS A 155 -11.79 2.55 14.84
N LEU A 156 -12.64 2.92 13.89
CA LEU A 156 -12.32 3.88 12.84
C LEU A 156 -12.69 5.28 13.35
N GLY A 157 -11.73 6.17 13.37
CA GLY A 157 -11.89 7.56 13.82
C GLY A 157 -10.57 8.13 14.31
N ARG A 158 -10.52 9.44 14.48
CA ARG A 158 -9.34 10.09 15.05
C ARG A 158 -9.17 9.72 16.52
N ASN A 159 -7.95 9.43 16.90
CA ASN A 159 -7.51 9.35 18.28
C ASN A 159 -6.16 10.06 18.37
N ASP A 160 -6.21 11.34 18.66
CA ASP A 160 -5.03 12.23 18.61
C ASP A 160 -3.97 11.82 19.64
N GLN A 161 -4.35 11.24 20.77
CA GLN A 161 -3.40 10.73 21.76
C GLN A 161 -2.62 9.52 21.22
N LEU A 162 -3.31 8.50 20.72
CA LEU A 162 -2.66 7.31 20.17
C LEU A 162 -1.87 7.61 18.89
N ASP A 163 -2.36 8.51 18.03
CA ASP A 163 -1.64 8.99 16.85
C ASP A 163 -0.34 9.72 17.25
N LYS A 164 -0.40 10.61 18.25
CA LYS A 164 0.78 11.33 18.76
C LYS A 164 1.83 10.36 19.30
N GLU A 165 1.41 9.36 20.10
CA GLU A 165 2.34 8.37 20.65
C GLU A 165 2.95 7.49 19.56
N LEU A 166 2.15 7.02 18.60
CA LEU A 166 2.66 6.26 17.47
C LEU A 166 3.68 7.08 16.66
N ASN A 167 3.39 8.35 16.39
CA ASN A 167 4.31 9.24 15.69
C ASN A 167 5.64 9.41 16.47
N ARG A 168 5.58 9.62 17.79
CA ARG A 168 6.76 9.74 18.68
C ARG A 168 7.63 8.47 18.61
N ILE A 169 7.00 7.31 18.68
CA ILE A 169 7.69 6.01 18.58
C ILE A 169 8.37 5.86 17.23
N LEU A 170 7.64 6.12 16.12
CA LEU A 170 8.20 6.04 14.77
C LEU A 170 9.37 7.00 14.58
N THR A 171 9.30 8.21 15.15
CA THR A 171 10.40 9.18 15.15
C THR A 171 11.64 8.61 15.87
N GLY A 172 11.46 7.95 17.02
CA GLY A 172 12.55 7.26 17.72
C GLY A 172 13.20 6.16 16.87
N PHE A 173 12.40 5.35 16.18
CA PHE A 173 12.89 4.32 15.26
C PHE A 173 13.62 4.90 14.05
N GLN A 174 13.17 6.04 13.52
CA GLN A 174 13.85 6.74 12.44
C GLN A 174 15.19 7.33 12.90
N ASN A 175 15.22 7.98 14.06
CA ASN A 175 16.43 8.57 14.64
C ASN A 175 17.49 7.51 14.96
N SER A 176 17.07 6.29 15.35
CA SER A 176 17.96 5.14 15.56
C SER A 176 18.41 4.48 14.26
N GLY A 177 18.03 4.97 13.10
CA GLY A 177 18.43 4.45 11.81
C GLY A 177 17.75 3.15 11.39
N ARG A 178 16.66 2.74 12.05
CA ARG A 178 15.98 1.47 11.79
C ARG A 178 14.96 1.55 10.67
N ILE A 179 14.34 2.72 10.47
CA ILE A 179 13.29 2.96 9.47
C ILE A 179 13.45 4.34 8.82
N TYR A 180 12.77 4.51 7.68
CA TYR A 180 12.22 5.79 7.25
C TYR A 180 10.71 5.73 7.39
N PHE A 181 10.04 6.85 7.65
CA PHE A 181 8.59 6.90 7.60
C PHE A 181 8.08 8.25 7.13
N VAL A 182 6.90 8.26 6.54
CA VAL A 182 6.16 9.46 6.16
C VAL A 182 4.70 9.32 6.53
N LYS A 183 4.08 10.42 6.99
CA LYS A 183 2.63 10.48 7.27
C LYS A 183 1.88 10.85 6.00
N GLU A 184 1.24 9.87 5.38
CA GLU A 184 0.45 10.05 4.16
C GLU A 184 -0.97 10.50 4.49
N ARG A 185 -1.31 11.75 4.15
CA ARG A 185 -2.62 12.34 4.47
C ARG A 185 -3.77 11.71 3.69
N LEU A 186 -3.56 11.42 2.40
CA LEU A 186 -4.59 10.84 1.52
C LEU A 186 -4.91 9.40 1.89
N SER A 187 -3.90 8.59 2.16
CA SER A 187 -4.03 7.18 2.56
C SER A 187 -4.36 7.01 4.04
N LYS A 188 -4.28 8.09 4.83
CA LYS A 188 -4.49 8.10 6.28
C LYS A 188 -3.64 7.06 7.03
N CYS A 189 -2.38 6.92 6.62
CA CYS A 189 -1.42 5.99 7.20
C CYS A 189 -0.04 6.60 7.39
N TYR A 190 0.76 5.95 8.22
CA TYR A 190 2.21 6.07 8.23
C TYR A 190 2.76 5.02 7.27
N HIS A 191 3.42 5.45 6.20
CA HIS A 191 4.19 4.58 5.32
C HIS A 191 5.58 4.39 5.92
N ILE A 192 5.95 3.16 6.25
CA ILE A 192 7.17 2.81 6.96
C ILE A 192 8.02 1.94 6.05
N VAL A 193 9.30 2.30 5.89
CA VAL A 193 10.29 1.56 5.10
C VAL A 193 11.46 1.15 5.98
N ILE A 194 11.86 -0.10 5.88
CA ILE A 194 12.97 -0.70 6.65
C ILE A 194 14.31 -0.24 6.07
N ARG A 195 15.23 0.12 6.97
CA ARG A 195 16.61 0.52 6.61
C ARG A 195 17.58 -0.59 6.88
#